data_b31b061b7ee539ff08ba16156bef0a4c
#
_entry.id   b31b061b7ee539ff08ba16156bef0a4c
#
_cell.length_a   1.000
_cell.length_b   1.000
_cell.length_c   1.000
_cell.angle_alpha   90.00
_cell.angle_beta   90.00
_cell.angle_gamma   90.00
#
_symmetry.space_group_name_H-M   'P 1'
#
loop_
_entity.id
_entity.type
_entity.pdbx_description
1 polymer ?
#
loop_
_entity_poly.entity_id
_entity_poly.type
_entity_poly.pdbx_seq_one_letter_code
_entity_poly.pdbx_strand_id
1 'polypeptide(L)'
;AQADGLVLGSPIYFGEVTGQMRAFLERLAFPWLSYNDYSLTAPKRMPVVLVETMNGTPERNNSNHFGTMEWCITTALGEPQRIIAYNTTQVAKYDNYELGGFSEEAKHAWRDAHWEEDLQKAYEAGKRMAEQ
;
A
#
# COMPACT_ATOMS: atom_id res chain seq x y z
N ALA A 1 -18.49 -2.14 -12.28
CA ALA A 1 -17.65 -2.76 -11.28
C ALA A 1 -17.93 -4.26 -11.19
N GLN A 2 -17.04 -5.04 -11.77
CA GLN A 2 -17.17 -6.52 -11.77
C GLN A 2 -16.14 -7.17 -10.81
N ALA A 3 -15.27 -6.34 -10.17
CA ALA A 3 -14.28 -6.84 -9.24
C ALA A 3 -14.93 -7.32 -7.94
N ASP A 4 -14.39 -8.39 -7.38
CA ASP A 4 -14.79 -8.96 -6.09
C ASP A 4 -13.82 -8.59 -4.96
N GLY A 5 -12.73 -7.90 -5.28
CA GLY A 5 -11.76 -7.36 -4.34
C GLY A 5 -10.79 -6.40 -5.02
N LEU A 6 -10.04 -5.64 -4.24
CA LEU A 6 -9.03 -4.70 -4.71
C LEU A 6 -7.68 -4.96 -4.03
N VAL A 7 -6.61 -4.98 -4.81
CA VAL A 7 -5.24 -4.91 -4.33
C VAL A 7 -4.64 -3.62 -4.85
N LEU A 8 -4.24 -2.72 -3.95
CA LEU A 8 -3.72 -1.40 -4.26
C LEU A 8 -2.26 -1.33 -3.80
N GLY A 9 -1.32 -1.35 -4.74
CA GLY A 9 0.11 -1.32 -4.47
C GLY A 9 0.75 0.02 -4.84
N SER A 10 1.53 0.59 -3.92
CA SER A 10 2.28 1.82 -4.17
C SER A 10 3.62 1.82 -3.45
N PRO A 11 4.72 2.23 -4.10
CA PRO A 11 5.87 2.70 -3.35
C PRO A 11 5.51 3.96 -2.58
N ILE A 12 6.18 4.14 -1.44
CA ILE A 12 5.96 5.32 -0.59
C ILE A 12 7.11 6.30 -0.79
N TYR A 13 6.78 7.49 -1.27
CA TYR A 13 7.70 8.59 -1.46
C TYR A 13 7.30 9.77 -0.58
N PHE A 14 8.26 10.30 0.20
CA PHE A 14 8.02 11.41 1.13
C PHE A 14 6.90 11.15 2.15
N GLY A 15 6.69 9.88 2.52
CA GLY A 15 5.67 9.50 3.50
C GLY A 15 4.27 9.31 2.94
N GLU A 16 4.08 9.38 1.61
CA GLU A 16 2.79 9.22 0.96
C GLU A 16 2.86 8.28 -0.25
N VAL A 17 1.72 7.82 -0.70
CA VAL A 17 1.57 7.07 -1.96
C VAL A 17 1.96 7.94 -3.15
N THR A 18 2.32 7.30 -4.26
CA THR A 18 2.67 8.03 -5.49
C THR A 18 1.52 8.91 -6.00
N GLY A 19 1.87 9.98 -6.74
CA GLY A 19 0.90 10.83 -7.41
C GLY A 19 -0.03 10.04 -8.34
N GLN A 20 0.48 8.99 -9.01
CA GLN A 20 -0.33 8.11 -9.86
C GLN A 20 -1.36 7.32 -9.03
N MET A 21 -0.96 6.75 -7.89
CA MET A 21 -1.88 6.07 -6.99
C MET A 21 -2.92 7.05 -6.46
N ARG A 22 -2.52 8.23 -6.05
CA ARG A 22 -3.43 9.28 -5.58
C ARG A 22 -4.46 9.66 -6.64
N ALA A 23 -4.03 9.92 -7.88
CA ALA A 23 -4.92 10.24 -8.98
C ALA A 23 -5.90 9.09 -9.29
N PHE A 24 -5.42 7.84 -9.25
CA PHE A 24 -6.28 6.67 -9.39
C PHE A 24 -7.36 6.61 -8.29
N LEU A 25 -6.97 6.79 -7.04
CA LEU A 25 -7.90 6.73 -5.89
C LEU A 25 -8.96 7.84 -5.94
N GLU A 26 -8.58 9.05 -6.33
CA GLU A 26 -9.52 10.15 -6.53
C GLU A 26 -10.55 9.82 -7.61
N ARG A 27 -10.11 9.26 -8.73
CA ARG A 27 -11.02 8.83 -9.81
C ARG A 27 -11.89 7.64 -9.40
N LEU A 28 -11.38 6.74 -8.58
CA LEU A 28 -12.13 5.60 -8.06
C LEU A 28 -13.22 6.03 -7.07
N ALA A 29 -12.86 6.90 -6.12
CA ALA A 29 -13.75 7.28 -5.02
C ALA A 29 -14.76 8.37 -5.40
N PHE A 30 -14.39 9.29 -6.29
CA PHE A 30 -15.22 10.45 -6.63
C PHE A 30 -16.65 10.10 -7.07
N PRO A 31 -16.89 9.08 -7.92
CA PRO A 31 -18.24 8.70 -8.33
C PRO A 31 -19.12 8.14 -7.18
N TRP A 32 -18.52 7.80 -6.05
CA TRP A 32 -19.23 7.25 -4.88
C TRP A 32 -19.70 8.33 -3.90
N LEU A 33 -19.23 9.57 -4.09
CA LEU A 33 -19.60 10.70 -3.23
C LEU A 33 -20.96 11.28 -3.64
N SER A 34 -21.89 11.29 -2.68
CA SER A 34 -23.16 12.01 -2.83
C SER A 34 -23.01 13.47 -2.44
N TYR A 35 -23.43 14.38 -3.31
CA TYR A 35 -23.49 15.81 -2.99
C TYR A 35 -24.76 16.22 -2.24
N ASN A 36 -25.71 15.29 -2.01
CA ASN A 36 -26.91 15.59 -1.25
C ASN A 36 -26.66 15.56 0.26
N ASP A 37 -25.85 14.61 0.72
CA ASP A 37 -25.63 14.33 2.14
C ASP A 37 -24.15 14.05 2.47
N TYR A 38 -23.26 14.17 1.50
CA TYR A 38 -21.84 13.84 1.58
C TYR A 38 -21.55 12.39 2.01
N SER A 39 -22.51 11.50 1.81
CA SER A 39 -22.24 10.06 1.99
C SER A 39 -21.29 9.54 0.91
N LEU A 40 -20.51 8.54 1.27
CA LEU A 40 -19.55 7.88 0.39
C LEU A 40 -19.89 6.39 0.33
N THR A 41 -20.47 5.96 -0.79
CA THR A 41 -21.02 4.61 -0.92
C THR A 41 -20.65 3.99 -2.25
N ALA A 42 -19.78 2.97 -2.22
CA ALA A 42 -19.49 2.16 -3.39
C ALA A 42 -20.70 1.29 -3.77
N PRO A 43 -20.87 0.92 -5.05
CA PRO A 43 -21.93 0.02 -5.49
C PRO A 43 -21.92 -1.35 -4.78
N LYS A 44 -20.77 -1.77 -4.30
CA LYS A 44 -20.54 -3.03 -3.61
C LYS A 44 -19.39 -2.88 -2.62
N ARG A 45 -19.56 -3.35 -1.41
CA ARG A 45 -18.44 -3.53 -0.46
C ARG A 45 -17.62 -4.73 -0.90
N MET A 46 -16.31 -4.66 -0.76
CA MET A 46 -15.41 -5.73 -1.14
C MET A 46 -14.12 -5.68 -0.33
N PRO A 47 -13.41 -6.81 -0.17
CA PRO A 47 -12.14 -6.83 0.52
C PRO A 47 -11.08 -6.00 -0.21
N VAL A 48 -10.27 -5.28 0.56
CA VAL A 48 -9.17 -4.46 0.04
C VAL A 48 -7.87 -4.85 0.73
N VAL A 49 -6.81 -4.95 -0.06
CA VAL A 49 -5.43 -5.08 0.42
C VAL A 49 -4.62 -3.88 -0.06
N LEU A 50 -3.98 -3.18 0.87
CA LEU A 50 -3.01 -2.12 0.59
C LEU A 50 -1.60 -2.71 0.69
N VAL A 51 -0.82 -2.57 -0.38
CA VAL A 51 0.57 -3.02 -0.43
C VAL A 51 1.47 -1.79 -0.53
N GLU A 52 2.34 -1.62 0.43
CA GLU A 52 3.26 -0.47 0.52
C GLU A 52 4.70 -0.95 0.51
N THR A 53 5.55 -0.32 -0.29
CA THR A 53 6.99 -0.59 -0.29
C THR A 53 7.75 0.71 -0.02
N MET A 54 8.77 0.67 0.82
CA MET A 54 9.47 1.88 1.20
C MET A 54 10.94 1.65 1.60
N ASN A 55 11.72 2.69 1.46
CA ASN A 55 13.10 2.75 1.95
C ASN A 55 13.18 2.81 3.49
N GLY A 56 12.15 3.36 4.13
CA GLY A 56 12.13 3.58 5.57
C GLY A 56 12.03 2.28 6.37
N THR A 57 12.39 2.35 7.64
CA THR A 57 12.26 1.26 8.61
C THR A 57 10.97 1.43 9.43
N PRO A 58 10.46 0.38 10.09
CA PRO A 58 9.25 0.44 10.90
C PRO A 58 9.26 1.56 11.94
N GLU A 59 10.42 1.82 12.57
CA GLU A 59 10.57 2.83 13.62
C GLU A 59 10.33 4.26 13.12
N ARG A 60 10.57 4.50 11.83
CA ARG A 60 10.50 5.83 11.20
C ARG A 60 9.26 6.02 10.34
N ASN A 61 8.53 4.95 10.03
CA ASN A 61 7.47 4.97 9.03
C ASN A 61 6.28 4.11 9.48
N ASN A 62 5.60 4.53 10.53
CA ASN A 62 4.39 3.89 11.05
C ASN A 62 3.12 4.72 10.79
N SER A 63 3.20 5.70 9.91
CA SER A 63 2.08 6.57 9.56
C SER A 63 1.16 5.98 8.48
N ASN A 64 -0.03 6.54 8.36
CA ASN A 64 -0.95 6.21 7.28
C ASN A 64 -0.51 6.89 5.97
N HIS A 65 0.12 6.15 5.08
CA HIS A 65 0.65 6.66 3.81
C HIS A 65 -0.42 6.86 2.73
N PHE A 66 -1.59 6.28 2.89
CA PHE A 66 -2.75 6.53 2.02
C PHE A 66 -3.53 7.78 2.45
N GLY A 67 -3.27 8.30 3.66
CA GLY A 67 -3.86 9.53 4.17
C GLY A 67 -5.40 9.48 4.17
N THR A 68 -6.04 10.56 3.77
CA THR A 68 -7.50 10.66 3.66
C THR A 68 -8.11 9.68 2.67
N MET A 69 -7.33 9.16 1.70
CA MET A 69 -7.85 8.17 0.76
C MET A 69 -8.12 6.82 1.41
N GLU A 70 -7.41 6.48 2.47
CA GLU A 70 -7.73 5.27 3.25
C GLU A 70 -9.09 5.40 3.95
N TRP A 71 -9.40 6.59 4.49
CA TRP A 71 -10.74 6.84 5.01
C TRP A 71 -11.83 6.64 3.94
N CYS A 72 -11.58 7.11 2.71
CA CYS A 72 -12.50 6.88 1.60
C CYS A 72 -12.68 5.38 1.31
N ILE A 73 -11.58 4.62 1.27
CA ILE A 73 -11.60 3.17 1.06
C ILE A 73 -12.37 2.48 2.18
N THR A 74 -12.02 2.74 3.43
CA THR A 74 -12.65 2.13 4.60
C THR A 74 -14.16 2.41 4.63
N THR A 75 -14.56 3.65 4.37
CA THR A 75 -15.97 4.06 4.39
C THR A 75 -16.76 3.38 3.27
N ALA A 76 -16.25 3.39 2.05
CA ALA A 76 -16.96 2.89 0.89
C ALA A 76 -16.90 1.37 0.72
N LEU A 77 -15.75 0.75 0.98
CA LEU A 77 -15.49 -0.66 0.68
C LEU A 77 -15.39 -1.54 1.93
N GLY A 78 -14.76 -1.05 2.99
CA GLY A 78 -14.50 -1.77 4.24
C GLY A 78 -13.06 -1.59 4.69
N GLU A 79 -12.76 -2.05 5.90
CA GLU A 79 -11.43 -1.96 6.50
C GLU A 79 -10.40 -2.71 5.65
N PRO A 80 -9.35 -2.05 5.14
CA PRO A 80 -8.35 -2.71 4.31
C PRO A 80 -7.37 -3.53 5.16
N GLN A 81 -6.90 -4.64 4.60
CA GLN A 81 -5.70 -5.30 5.09
C GLN A 81 -4.48 -4.55 4.58
N ARG A 82 -3.41 -4.48 5.38
CA ARG A 82 -2.20 -3.76 5.00
C ARG A 82 -0.98 -4.69 5.02
N ILE A 83 -0.18 -4.60 3.96
CA ILE A 83 1.10 -5.27 3.82
C ILE A 83 2.14 -4.19 3.57
N ILE A 84 3.16 -4.11 4.41
CA ILE A 84 4.22 -3.12 4.27
C ILE A 84 5.57 -3.85 4.18
N ALA A 85 6.26 -3.66 3.06
CA ALA A 85 7.64 -4.06 2.88
C ALA A 85 8.55 -2.86 3.19
N TYR A 86 9.23 -2.94 4.33
CA TYR A 86 10.15 -1.91 4.80
C TYR A 86 11.56 -2.10 4.27
N ASN A 87 12.35 -1.04 4.32
CA ASN A 87 13.78 -1.03 4.01
C ASN A 87 14.13 -1.72 2.69
N THR A 88 13.26 -1.57 1.69
CA THR A 88 13.41 -2.22 0.38
C THR A 88 14.67 -1.74 -0.35
N THR A 89 15.19 -2.57 -1.25
CA THR A 89 16.25 -2.17 -2.17
C THR A 89 15.74 -1.16 -3.19
N GLN A 90 16.53 -0.12 -3.50
CA GLN A 90 16.13 0.95 -4.43
C GLN A 90 16.56 0.68 -5.86
N VAL A 91 17.71 0.04 -6.03
CA VAL A 91 18.36 -0.16 -7.33
C VAL A 91 19.00 -1.55 -7.42
N ALA A 92 19.18 -2.05 -8.64
CA ALA A 92 19.80 -3.36 -8.88
C ALA A 92 21.32 -3.36 -8.67
N LYS A 93 21.97 -2.20 -8.86
CA LYS A 93 23.43 -2.00 -8.70
C LYS A 93 23.68 -0.67 -8.04
N TYR A 94 24.08 -0.69 -6.79
CA TYR A 94 24.32 0.51 -5.97
C TYR A 94 25.53 1.31 -6.45
N ASP A 95 26.57 0.66 -6.96
CA ASP A 95 27.80 1.32 -7.49
C ASP A 95 27.52 2.31 -8.63
N ASN A 96 26.36 2.25 -9.26
CA ASN A 96 25.99 3.17 -10.34
C ASN A 96 25.44 4.51 -9.83
N TYR A 97 25.30 4.68 -8.50
CA TYR A 97 24.60 5.83 -7.91
C TYR A 97 25.33 6.33 -6.65
N GLU A 98 25.21 7.61 -6.39
CA GLU A 98 25.68 8.23 -5.14
C GLU A 98 24.64 8.03 -4.05
N LEU A 99 24.69 6.89 -3.36
CA LEU A 99 23.72 6.48 -2.34
C LEU A 99 24.36 6.39 -0.94
N GLY A 100 25.25 7.32 -0.59
CA GLY A 100 25.97 7.32 0.67
C GLY A 100 25.12 7.31 1.96
N GLY A 101 23.83 7.59 1.85
CA GLY A 101 22.87 7.46 2.95
C GLY A 101 22.32 6.04 3.18
N PHE A 102 22.70 5.07 2.33
CA PHE A 102 22.24 3.69 2.40
C PHE A 102 23.41 2.72 2.48
N SER A 103 23.21 1.61 3.19
CA SER A 103 24.10 0.46 3.13
C SER A 103 23.43 -0.63 2.29
N GLU A 104 24.01 -0.96 1.14
CA GLU A 104 23.54 -2.06 0.30
C GLU A 104 23.52 -3.39 1.07
N GLU A 105 24.60 -3.67 1.81
CA GLU A 105 24.70 -4.86 2.65
C GLU A 105 23.55 -4.93 3.69
N ALA A 106 23.29 -3.82 4.40
CA ALA A 106 22.21 -3.77 5.39
C ALA A 106 20.83 -3.96 4.74
N LYS A 107 20.62 -3.48 3.52
CA LYS A 107 19.36 -3.67 2.80
C LYS A 107 19.17 -5.12 2.34
N HIS A 108 20.22 -5.76 1.87
CA HIS A 108 20.16 -7.17 1.51
C HIS A 108 19.95 -8.04 2.75
N ALA A 109 20.66 -7.77 3.84
CA ALA A 109 20.47 -8.49 5.09
C ALA A 109 19.03 -8.33 5.64
N TRP A 110 18.46 -7.12 5.55
CA TRP A 110 17.05 -6.87 5.92
C TRP A 110 16.09 -7.70 5.05
N ARG A 111 16.25 -7.62 3.73
CA ARG A 111 15.43 -8.40 2.80
C ARG A 111 15.50 -9.90 3.12
N ASP A 112 16.71 -10.44 3.28
CA ASP A 112 16.92 -11.87 3.50
C ASP A 112 16.30 -12.33 4.85
N ALA A 113 16.24 -11.44 5.83
CA ALA A 113 15.60 -11.70 7.13
C ALA A 113 14.07 -11.62 7.11
N HIS A 114 13.45 -10.82 6.22
CA HIS A 114 12.02 -10.50 6.27
C HIS A 114 11.22 -10.96 5.04
N TRP A 115 11.88 -11.35 3.95
CA TRP A 115 11.24 -11.66 2.68
C TRP A 115 10.19 -12.77 2.80
N GLU A 116 10.52 -13.86 3.46
CA GLU A 116 9.60 -14.99 3.63
C GLU A 116 8.37 -14.59 4.48
N GLU A 117 8.57 -13.77 5.50
CA GLU A 117 7.47 -13.25 6.32
C GLU A 117 6.56 -12.33 5.52
N ASP A 118 7.12 -11.44 4.70
CA ASP A 118 6.35 -10.54 3.85
C ASP A 118 5.57 -11.30 2.77
N LEU A 119 6.16 -12.35 2.18
CA LEU A 119 5.46 -13.26 1.27
C LEU A 119 4.32 -14.00 1.96
N GLN A 120 4.54 -14.49 3.18
CA GLN A 120 3.50 -15.17 3.95
C GLN A 120 2.33 -14.22 4.28
N LYS A 121 2.61 -12.97 4.67
CA LYS A 121 1.56 -11.94 4.89
C LYS A 121 0.74 -11.72 3.62
N ALA A 122 1.40 -11.63 2.46
CA ALA A 122 0.74 -11.46 1.17
C ALA A 122 -0.14 -12.66 0.82
N TYR A 123 0.37 -13.87 1.01
CA TYR A 123 -0.39 -15.11 0.80
C TYR A 123 -1.64 -15.18 1.67
N GLU A 124 -1.51 -14.93 2.97
CA GLU A 124 -2.63 -14.95 3.91
C GLU A 124 -3.67 -13.85 3.62
N ALA A 125 -3.22 -12.68 3.17
CA ALA A 125 -4.14 -11.62 2.76
C ALA A 125 -4.94 -12.03 1.51
N GLY A 126 -4.29 -12.62 0.50
CA GLY A 126 -4.95 -13.14 -0.69
C GLY A 126 -5.94 -14.26 -0.37
N LYS A 127 -5.56 -15.18 0.52
CA LYS A 127 -6.44 -16.26 0.99
C LYS A 127 -7.71 -15.70 1.65
N ARG A 128 -7.57 -14.75 2.59
CA ARG A 128 -8.71 -14.09 3.23
C ARG A 128 -9.60 -13.34 2.25
N MET A 129 -9.02 -12.76 1.20
CA MET A 129 -9.82 -12.12 0.13
C MET A 129 -10.67 -13.13 -0.64
N ALA A 130 -10.17 -14.32 -0.88
CA ALA A 130 -10.86 -15.37 -1.64
C ALA A 130 -11.97 -16.06 -0.83
N GLU A 131 -11.93 -15.94 0.49
CA GLU A 131 -12.91 -16.54 1.41
C GLU A 131 -14.11 -15.60 1.74
N GLN A 132 -14.06 -14.34 1.29
CA GLN A 132 -15.12 -13.34 1.50
C GLN A 132 -16.03 -13.23 0.28
#